data_a32f1e1a824765ce4f1369a63730002f
#
_entry.id   a32f1e1a824765ce4f1369a63730002f
#
_cell.length_a   1.000
_cell.length_b   1.000
_cell.length_c   1.000
_cell.angle_alpha   90.00
_cell.angle_beta   90.00
_cell.angle_gamma   90.00
#
_symmetry.space_group_name_H-M   'P 1'
#
loop_
_entity.id
_entity.type
_entity.pdbx_description
1 polymer ?
#
loop_
_entity_poly.entity_id
_entity_poly.type
_entity_poly.pdbx_seq_one_letter_code
_entity_poly.pdbx_strand_id
1 'polypeptide(L)'
;MKNDKLLYDEIKQLIEKARSFIVQNVNTTLVFTNYHIGKTIVKDEQQGSERAKYAEKTLGNLSKKLTKEFGKGYTKRNLELMRKFYITFAKTKSLISQSEKTKSSIAQSEVTGFLINQSPYSSVLKTSEVLSITE
;
A
#
# COMPACT_ATOMS: atom_id res chain seq x y z
N MET A 1 -42.20 -18.14 1.96
CA MET A 1 -41.75 -17.52 0.70
C MET A 1 -41.18 -16.10 0.88
N LYS A 2 -41.87 -15.18 1.54
CA LYS A 2 -41.28 -13.84 1.82
C LYS A 2 -40.04 -13.89 2.70
N ASN A 3 -39.97 -14.82 3.62
CA ASN A 3 -38.86 -14.94 4.57
C ASN A 3 -37.57 -15.45 3.91
N ASP A 4 -37.70 -16.39 2.96
CA ASP A 4 -36.55 -16.97 2.26
C ASP A 4 -35.86 -15.98 1.35
N LYS A 5 -36.60 -15.08 0.71
CA LYS A 5 -36.06 -14.03 -0.14
C LYS A 5 -35.26 -12.98 0.68
N LEU A 6 -35.82 -12.56 1.81
CA LEU A 6 -35.14 -11.63 2.71
C LEU A 6 -33.84 -12.23 3.25
N LEU A 7 -33.88 -13.46 3.70
CA LEU A 7 -32.72 -14.20 4.16
C LEU A 7 -31.64 -14.31 3.06
N TYR A 8 -32.05 -14.66 1.85
CA TYR A 8 -31.15 -14.72 0.70
C TYR A 8 -30.49 -13.35 0.41
N ASP A 9 -31.29 -12.28 0.37
CA ASP A 9 -30.81 -10.94 0.07
C ASP A 9 -29.81 -10.44 1.16
N GLU A 10 -30.08 -10.73 2.42
CA GLU A 10 -29.16 -10.41 3.52
C GLU A 10 -27.83 -11.15 3.39
N ILE A 11 -27.88 -12.46 3.16
CA ILE A 11 -26.66 -13.27 2.98
C ILE A 11 -25.89 -12.83 1.74
N LYS A 12 -26.58 -12.55 0.64
CA LYS A 12 -25.97 -12.03 -0.59
C LYS A 12 -25.21 -10.73 -0.34
N GLN A 13 -25.81 -9.77 0.36
CA GLN A 13 -25.18 -8.52 0.71
C GLN A 13 -23.93 -8.72 1.57
N LEU A 14 -23.95 -9.63 2.53
CA LEU A 14 -22.80 -9.98 3.36
C LEU A 14 -21.65 -10.52 2.51
N ILE A 15 -21.94 -11.42 1.59
CA ILE A 15 -20.93 -12.00 0.68
C ILE A 15 -20.34 -10.92 -0.24
N GLU A 16 -21.17 -10.07 -0.83
CA GLU A 16 -20.73 -8.99 -1.72
C GLU A 16 -19.85 -7.97 -0.99
N LYS A 17 -20.23 -7.59 0.23
CA LYS A 17 -19.42 -6.70 1.08
C LYS A 17 -18.07 -7.32 1.44
N ALA A 18 -18.04 -8.60 1.80
CA ALA A 18 -16.82 -9.31 2.11
C ALA A 18 -15.85 -9.37 0.92
N ARG A 19 -16.37 -9.68 -0.28
CA ARG A 19 -15.57 -9.71 -1.52
C ARG A 19 -15.00 -8.33 -1.87
N SER A 20 -15.82 -7.30 -1.78
CA SER A 20 -15.39 -5.90 -2.02
C SER A 20 -14.29 -5.48 -1.05
N PHE A 21 -14.41 -5.84 0.21
CA PHE A 21 -13.40 -5.57 1.24
C PHE A 21 -12.04 -6.22 0.90
N ILE A 22 -12.04 -7.47 0.51
CA ILE A 22 -10.81 -8.18 0.12
C ILE A 22 -10.13 -7.48 -1.05
N VAL A 23 -10.86 -7.14 -2.11
CA VAL A 23 -10.30 -6.48 -3.29
C VAL A 23 -9.70 -5.12 -2.93
N GLN A 24 -10.39 -4.32 -2.13
CA GLN A 24 -9.89 -3.01 -1.69
C GLN A 24 -8.61 -3.14 -0.85
N ASN A 25 -8.56 -4.10 0.07
CA ASN A 25 -7.37 -4.30 0.90
C ASN A 25 -6.16 -4.81 0.10
N VAL A 26 -6.37 -5.70 -0.86
CA VAL A 26 -5.31 -6.16 -1.75
C VAL A 26 -4.73 -4.98 -2.54
N ASN A 27 -5.58 -4.18 -3.17
CA ASN A 27 -5.14 -3.02 -3.96
C ASN A 27 -4.38 -2.00 -3.11
N THR A 28 -4.88 -1.70 -1.93
CA THR A 28 -4.24 -0.76 -1.01
C THR A 28 -2.88 -1.27 -0.52
N THR A 29 -2.81 -2.55 -0.18
CA THR A 29 -1.56 -3.18 0.23
C THR A 29 -0.51 -3.14 -0.88
N LEU A 30 -0.91 -3.36 -2.13
CA LEU A 30 -0.02 -3.26 -3.28
C LEU A 30 0.51 -1.83 -3.48
N VAL A 31 -0.35 -0.83 -3.41
CA VAL A 31 0.06 0.58 -3.52
C VAL A 31 1.05 0.96 -2.42
N PHE A 32 0.75 0.58 -1.19
CA PHE A 32 1.62 0.84 -0.04
C PHE A 32 2.98 0.14 -0.17
N THR A 33 2.98 -1.12 -0.59
CA THR A 33 4.19 -1.90 -0.82
C THR A 33 5.05 -1.27 -1.93
N ASN A 34 4.45 -0.88 -3.04
CA ASN A 34 5.15 -0.23 -4.15
C ASN A 34 5.76 1.11 -3.73
N TYR A 35 5.05 1.88 -2.92
CA TYR A 35 5.57 3.11 -2.35
C TYR A 35 6.82 2.86 -1.49
N HIS A 36 6.79 1.85 -0.62
CA HIS A 36 7.93 1.51 0.24
C HIS A 36 9.10 0.93 -0.53
N ILE A 37 8.87 0.14 -1.57
CA ILE A 37 9.92 -0.33 -2.48
C ILE A 37 10.60 0.89 -3.13
N GLY A 38 9.84 1.81 -3.68
CA GLY A 38 10.36 3.05 -4.27
C GLY A 38 11.18 3.88 -3.28
N LYS A 39 10.70 4.01 -2.05
CA LYS A 39 11.40 4.70 -0.96
C LYS A 39 12.75 4.05 -0.65
N THR A 40 12.78 2.72 -0.58
CA THR A 40 14.01 1.97 -0.30
C THR A 40 15.04 2.14 -1.42
N ILE A 41 14.61 2.08 -2.67
CA ILE A 41 15.47 2.32 -3.83
C ILE A 41 16.08 3.73 -3.80
N VAL A 42 15.25 4.75 -3.55
CA VAL A 42 15.73 6.15 -3.49
C VAL A 42 16.71 6.36 -2.34
N LYS A 43 16.49 5.76 -1.20
CA LYS A 43 17.44 5.83 -0.07
C LYS A 43 18.80 5.20 -0.41
N ASP A 44 18.81 4.06 -1.09
CA ASP A 44 20.04 3.40 -1.52
C ASP A 44 20.81 4.27 -2.53
N GLU A 45 20.11 4.85 -3.50
CA GLU A 45 20.71 5.77 -4.48
C GLU A 45 21.34 7.01 -3.85
N GLN A 46 20.77 7.52 -2.76
CA GLN A 46 21.30 8.69 -2.05
C GLN A 46 22.58 8.40 -1.27
N GLN A 47 22.83 7.15 -0.92
CA GLN A 47 24.02 6.71 -0.19
C GLN A 47 25.20 6.34 -1.12
N GLY A 48 24.96 6.19 -2.41
CA GLY A 48 25.99 5.84 -3.41
C GLY A 48 26.73 7.06 -3.97
N SER A 49 28.04 6.96 -4.14
CA SER A 49 28.91 8.07 -4.57
C SER A 49 28.97 8.31 -6.09
N GLU A 50 28.57 7.34 -6.92
CA GLU A 50 28.49 7.45 -8.40
C GLU A 50 27.06 7.22 -8.89
N ARG A 51 26.28 8.28 -8.90
CA ARG A 51 24.81 8.26 -8.85
C ARG A 51 24.09 7.60 -10.03
N ALA A 52 24.48 7.83 -11.29
CA ALA A 52 23.66 7.40 -12.41
C ALA A 52 23.95 5.96 -12.88
N LYS A 53 25.23 5.63 -13.08
CA LYS A 53 25.63 4.28 -13.52
C LYS A 53 25.41 3.23 -12.43
N TYR A 54 25.65 3.58 -11.18
CA TYR A 54 25.41 2.72 -10.03
C TYR A 54 23.93 2.40 -9.89
N ALA A 55 23.06 3.39 -9.94
CA ALA A 55 21.62 3.23 -9.82
C ALA A 55 21.05 2.33 -10.94
N GLU A 56 21.48 2.52 -12.18
CA GLU A 56 21.03 1.73 -13.30
C GLU A 56 21.46 0.26 -13.19
N LYS A 57 22.69 0.02 -12.82
CA LYS A 57 23.22 -1.34 -12.61
C LYS A 57 22.53 -2.03 -11.43
N THR A 58 22.33 -1.30 -10.34
CA THR A 58 21.66 -1.80 -9.13
C THR A 58 20.22 -2.17 -9.41
N LEU A 59 19.46 -1.32 -10.10
CA LEU A 59 18.10 -1.63 -10.51
C LEU A 59 18.01 -2.86 -11.41
N GLY A 60 18.93 -3.02 -12.36
CA GLY A 60 18.99 -4.19 -13.23
C GLY A 60 19.25 -5.48 -12.44
N ASN A 61 20.19 -5.47 -11.52
CA ASN A 61 20.49 -6.63 -10.69
C ASN A 61 19.36 -6.96 -9.70
N LEU A 62 18.77 -5.94 -9.08
CA LEU A 62 17.63 -6.08 -8.19
C LEU A 62 16.42 -6.68 -8.92
N SER A 63 16.12 -6.16 -10.11
CA SER A 63 15.05 -6.68 -10.98
C SER A 63 15.22 -8.15 -11.29
N LYS A 64 16.43 -8.58 -11.69
CA LYS A 64 16.71 -10.00 -11.99
C LYS A 64 16.47 -10.90 -10.79
N LYS A 65 16.92 -10.50 -9.60
CA LYS A 65 16.74 -11.27 -8.36
C LYS A 65 15.28 -11.34 -7.96
N LEU A 66 14.58 -10.21 -7.94
CA LEU A 66 13.18 -10.14 -7.54
C LEU A 66 12.25 -10.84 -8.54
N THR A 67 12.52 -10.74 -9.84
CA THR A 67 11.74 -11.42 -10.86
C THR A 67 11.91 -12.94 -10.78
N LYS A 68 13.12 -13.41 -10.47
CA LYS A 68 13.39 -14.84 -10.28
C LYS A 68 12.62 -15.41 -9.08
N GLU A 69 12.52 -14.65 -7.99
CA GLU A 69 11.91 -15.11 -6.72
C GLU A 69 10.41 -14.86 -6.67
N PHE A 70 9.94 -13.69 -7.10
CA PHE A 70 8.56 -13.22 -6.94
C PHE A 70 7.77 -13.06 -8.24
N GLY A 71 8.41 -13.18 -9.42
CA GLY A 71 7.75 -13.13 -10.72
C GLY A 71 7.77 -11.75 -11.40
N LYS A 72 6.93 -11.61 -12.43
CA LYS A 72 6.97 -10.52 -13.42
C LYS A 72 6.64 -9.11 -12.90
N GLY A 73 6.10 -8.99 -11.71
CA GLY A 73 5.73 -7.70 -11.11
C GLY A 73 6.92 -6.80 -10.78
N TYR A 74 8.15 -7.32 -10.81
CA TYR A 74 9.37 -6.63 -10.37
C TYR A 74 10.39 -6.43 -11.51
N THR A 75 9.90 -6.19 -12.71
CA THR A 75 10.75 -5.81 -13.85
C THR A 75 11.45 -4.47 -13.58
N LYS A 76 12.57 -4.23 -14.26
CA LYS A 76 13.29 -2.95 -14.16
C LYS A 76 12.37 -1.75 -14.34
N ARG A 77 11.50 -1.80 -15.36
CA ARG A 77 10.49 -0.77 -15.63
C ARG A 77 9.53 -0.56 -14.44
N ASN A 78 9.05 -1.63 -13.83
CA ASN A 78 8.15 -1.52 -12.68
C ASN A 78 8.87 -0.94 -11.45
N LEU A 79 10.12 -1.32 -11.21
CA LEU A 79 10.94 -0.74 -10.15
C LEU A 79 11.19 0.77 -10.38
N GLU A 80 11.43 1.19 -11.61
CA GLU A 80 11.54 2.60 -11.99
C GLU A 80 10.24 3.37 -11.75
N LEU A 81 9.09 2.76 -12.07
CA LEU A 81 7.77 3.34 -11.79
C LEU A 81 7.51 3.48 -10.28
N MET A 82 7.89 2.49 -9.48
CA MET A 82 7.77 2.55 -8.02
C MET A 82 8.66 3.65 -7.44
N ARG A 83 9.89 3.77 -7.93
CA ARG A 83 10.81 4.84 -7.59
C ARG A 83 10.22 6.22 -7.91
N LYS A 84 9.73 6.38 -9.11
CA LYS A 84 9.09 7.62 -9.59
C LYS A 84 7.84 7.98 -8.79
N PHE A 85 7.03 6.99 -8.47
CA PHE A 85 5.85 7.15 -7.63
C PHE A 85 6.21 7.70 -6.25
N TYR A 86 7.22 7.13 -5.59
CA TYR A 86 7.69 7.64 -4.31
C TYR A 86 8.18 9.10 -4.40
N ILE A 87 9.01 9.42 -5.39
CA ILE A 87 9.55 10.78 -5.55
C ILE A 87 8.42 11.80 -5.78
N THR A 88 7.45 11.47 -6.64
CA THR A 88 6.30 12.33 -6.94
C THR A 88 5.42 12.53 -5.71
N PHE A 89 5.13 11.47 -4.98
CA PHE A 89 4.32 11.52 -3.76
C PHE A 89 5.02 12.30 -2.64
N ALA A 90 6.33 12.10 -2.47
CA ALA A 90 7.11 12.83 -1.48
C ALA A 90 7.16 14.34 -1.76
N LYS A 91 7.28 14.74 -3.04
CA LYS A 91 7.21 16.15 -3.46
C LYS A 91 5.84 16.75 -3.16
N THR A 92 4.77 16.04 -3.51
CA THR A 92 3.39 16.50 -3.24
C THR A 92 3.15 16.68 -1.74
N LYS A 93 3.57 15.72 -0.94
CA LYS A 93 3.47 15.79 0.52
C LYS A 93 4.25 16.98 1.09
N SER A 94 5.43 17.26 0.58
CA SER A 94 6.25 18.41 0.98
C SER A 94 5.55 19.74 0.66
N LEU A 95 4.94 19.87 -0.52
CA LEU A 95 4.19 21.06 -0.91
C LEU A 95 2.94 21.27 -0.04
N ILE A 96 2.21 20.22 0.25
CA ILE A 96 1.03 20.26 1.12
C ILE A 96 1.44 20.65 2.55
N SER A 97 2.51 20.09 3.09
CA SER A 97 2.95 20.40 4.44
C SER A 97 3.55 21.82 4.59
N GLN A 98 4.02 22.42 3.49
CA GLN A 98 4.41 23.83 3.46
C GLN A 98 3.22 24.77 3.44
N SER A 99 2.10 24.37 2.85
CA SER A 99 0.85 25.15 2.85
C SER A 99 0.04 24.99 4.15
N GLU A 100 0.27 23.91 4.89
CA GLU A 100 -0.42 23.61 6.15
C GLU A 100 0.51 23.66 7.36
N LYS A 101 1.16 24.82 7.59
CA LYS A 101 1.94 25.04 8.82
C LYS A 101 1.13 24.97 10.12
N THR A 102 -0.13 24.56 10.08
CA THR A 102 -1.04 24.59 11.22
C THR A 102 -1.69 23.25 11.60
N LYS A 103 -1.42 22.16 10.95
CA LYS A 103 -1.95 20.84 11.39
C LYS A 103 -0.87 19.78 11.39
N SER A 104 -0.37 19.57 12.58
CA SER A 104 0.63 18.61 12.99
C SER A 104 0.32 17.15 12.60
N SER A 105 1.39 16.46 12.21
CA SER A 105 1.55 15.00 12.29
C SER A 105 0.45 14.12 11.67
N ILE A 106 0.37 14.15 10.36
CA ILE A 106 -0.21 13.03 9.62
C ILE A 106 0.89 11.98 9.47
N ALA A 107 1.08 11.22 10.53
CA ALA A 107 2.05 10.16 10.62
C ALA A 107 1.49 8.85 10.01
N GLN A 108 2.33 7.87 9.88
CA GLN A 108 2.07 6.52 9.40
C GLN A 108 0.81 5.84 9.99
N SER A 109 0.36 6.28 11.18
CA SER A 109 -0.87 5.85 11.82
C SER A 109 -2.15 6.25 11.07
N GLU A 110 -2.11 7.29 10.25
CA GLU A 110 -3.31 7.75 9.54
C GLU A 110 -3.61 6.97 8.28
N VAL A 111 -2.61 6.47 7.56
CA VAL A 111 -2.85 5.58 6.41
C VAL A 111 -3.53 4.31 6.90
N THR A 112 -3.03 3.73 7.97
CA THR A 112 -3.65 2.56 8.60
C THR A 112 -5.02 2.89 9.19
N GLY A 113 -5.18 4.04 9.86
CA GLY A 113 -6.45 4.51 10.40
C GLY A 113 -7.47 4.84 9.31
N PHE A 114 -7.05 5.46 8.21
CA PHE A 114 -7.89 5.72 7.04
C PHE A 114 -8.41 4.42 6.41
N LEU A 115 -7.54 3.42 6.25
CA LEU A 115 -7.91 2.10 5.73
C LEU A 115 -8.89 1.36 6.64
N ILE A 116 -8.65 1.38 7.94
CA ILE A 116 -9.51 0.75 8.94
C ILE A 116 -10.87 1.46 9.00
N ASN A 117 -10.91 2.79 8.96
CA ASN A 117 -12.14 3.57 9.07
C ASN A 117 -13.04 3.48 7.82
N GLN A 118 -12.48 3.25 6.65
CA GLN A 118 -13.27 3.06 5.42
C GLN A 118 -13.72 1.62 5.20
N SER A 119 -13.22 0.69 6.00
CA SER A 119 -13.66 -0.70 5.95
C SER A 119 -15.06 -0.87 6.51
N PRO A 120 -15.95 -1.65 5.86
CA PRO A 120 -17.23 -2.03 6.44
C PRO A 120 -17.09 -2.89 7.72
N TYR A 121 -15.89 -3.38 7.98
CA TYR A 121 -15.55 -4.15 9.19
C TYR A 121 -14.71 -3.35 10.19
N SER A 122 -14.78 -2.02 10.13
CA SER A 122 -13.99 -1.14 11.00
C SER A 122 -14.21 -1.38 12.50
N SER A 123 -15.42 -1.74 12.90
CA SER A 123 -15.75 -2.11 14.28
C SER A 123 -15.08 -3.39 14.74
N VAL A 124 -14.94 -4.37 13.85
CA VAL A 124 -14.29 -5.67 14.13
C VAL A 124 -12.76 -5.52 14.18
N LEU A 125 -12.18 -4.70 13.28
CA LEU A 125 -10.74 -4.47 13.21
C LEU A 125 -10.21 -3.62 14.38
N LYS A 126 -11.06 -2.85 15.04
CA LYS A 126 -10.71 -2.02 16.21
C LYS A 126 -10.72 -2.78 17.54
N THR A 127 -11.27 -3.98 17.58
CA THR A 127 -11.27 -4.80 18.80
C THR A 127 -9.93 -5.53 18.93
N SER A 128 -9.27 -5.33 20.08
CA SER A 128 -7.98 -5.98 20.41
C SER A 128 -8.03 -7.51 20.40
N GLU A 129 -9.22 -8.07 20.45
CA GLU A 129 -9.44 -9.53 20.40
C GLU A 129 -9.07 -10.14 19.04
N VAL A 130 -9.21 -9.36 17.93
CA VAL A 130 -8.80 -9.85 16.60
C VAL A 130 -7.29 -9.94 16.46
N LEU A 131 -6.53 -9.10 17.16
CA LEU A 131 -5.07 -9.12 17.17
C LEU A 131 -4.51 -10.29 18.00
N SER A 132 -5.27 -10.83 18.95
CA SER A 132 -4.85 -12.00 19.74
C SER A 132 -5.04 -13.34 19.04
N ILE A 133 -5.78 -13.39 17.94
CA ILE A 133 -5.99 -14.61 17.13
C ILE A 133 -4.84 -14.85 16.14
N THR A 134 -4.02 -13.83 15.85
CA THR A 134 -2.89 -13.90 14.92
C THR A 134 -1.55 -14.25 15.56
N GLU A 135 -1.52 -14.45 16.85
CA GLU A 135 -0.40 -15.05 17.59
C GLU A 135 -0.65 -16.56 17.77
#